data_ca1b0a98d9f07d63c76848f0d94f8034
#
_entry.id   ca1b0a98d9f07d63c76848f0d94f8034
#
_cell.length_a   1.000
_cell.length_b   1.000
_cell.length_c   1.000
_cell.angle_alpha   90.00
_cell.angle_beta   90.00
_cell.angle_gamma   90.00
#
_symmetry.space_group_name_H-M   'P 1'
#
loop_
_entity.id
_entity.type
_entity.pdbx_description
1 polymer ?
#
loop_
_entity_poly.entity_id
_entity_poly.type
_entity_poly.pdbx_seq_one_letter_code
_entity_poly.pdbx_strand_id
1 'polypeptide(L)'
;MKAVACGGLWLLTAAAFAADTVAFKFDFGPGAVAPGYVQVLPATVYSSALGYGFEPGATVTGVDRGGHDPLRGDFITSDRPFFFSARVPAEGNYRVTVTLGDAAGETTTTIKAELRRLMAEKVHTAPGQFATVSFIVNTRTPQIAPAGDIETGEVKLKAPRESIQEGWAWDDRITLEFNPGAAPGRSCVCAIEITKVDVPTVFLLGDSTVCDQSREPYASWGQMLTRFFKPGVAIANHGESGETYRDSLGRRRLDKILSVMKPGDTLIMQFGHNDQKQIAAGTGGPFTTYKAEIKQHVDAVRRHGGIPVIVSPMERREFDENGRIKPTLADYAEAARQAARELQTAFIDLNAMSRPFYEALGPEQSKLAFARPAPDKVDNTHHDNYGAYELAKCVVEGIKENKLPLASCIVDDFGSFDPVHPDPVGQFDLPASPFSTIRPPRGN
;
A
#
# COMPACT_ATOMS: atom_id res chain seq x y z
N MET A 1 -42.00 36.79 40.33
CA MET A 1 -40.82 36.08 39.85
C MET A 1 -41.27 35.07 38.83
N LYS A 2 -41.00 35.31 37.53
CA LYS A 2 -41.31 34.35 36.45
C LYS A 2 -39.97 33.80 35.98
N ALA A 3 -39.82 32.46 36.11
CA ALA A 3 -38.67 31.77 35.58
C ALA A 3 -38.83 31.53 34.07
N VAL A 4 -37.88 31.98 33.29
CA VAL A 4 -37.76 31.71 31.84
C VAL A 4 -36.88 30.50 31.67
N ALA A 5 -37.44 29.39 31.17
CA ALA A 5 -36.66 28.20 30.78
C ALA A 5 -36.18 28.38 29.34
N CYS A 6 -34.86 28.47 29.15
CA CYS A 6 -34.22 28.38 27.84
C CYS A 6 -34.03 26.96 27.43
N GLY A 7 -34.87 26.46 26.54
CA GLY A 7 -34.69 25.15 25.88
C GLY A 7 -33.68 25.28 24.74
N GLY A 8 -32.47 24.73 24.91
CA GLY A 8 -31.51 24.60 23.84
C GLY A 8 -31.90 23.46 22.89
N LEU A 9 -32.19 23.80 21.65
CA LEU A 9 -32.45 22.82 20.57
C LEU A 9 -31.10 22.34 20.02
N TRP A 10 -30.70 21.10 20.33
CA TRP A 10 -29.56 20.46 19.71
C TRP A 10 -29.97 19.93 18.34
N LEU A 11 -29.54 20.59 17.28
CA LEU A 11 -29.63 20.06 15.92
C LEU A 11 -28.56 18.97 15.75
N LEU A 12 -28.99 17.72 15.82
CA LEU A 12 -28.22 16.58 15.34
C LEU A 12 -28.16 16.65 13.81
N THR A 13 -27.06 17.14 13.26
CA THR A 13 -26.77 16.96 11.84
C THR A 13 -26.38 15.51 11.62
N ALA A 14 -27.32 14.71 11.10
CA ALA A 14 -27.01 13.40 10.56
C ALA A 14 -26.09 13.60 9.34
N ALA A 15 -24.83 13.16 9.47
CA ALA A 15 -23.97 13.01 8.31
C ALA A 15 -24.60 11.95 7.40
N ALA A 16 -25.10 12.36 6.25
CA ALA A 16 -25.53 11.44 5.21
C ALA A 16 -24.26 10.81 4.63
N PHE A 17 -24.01 9.57 4.98
CA PHE A 17 -22.99 8.76 4.27
C PHE A 17 -23.45 8.63 2.82
N ALA A 18 -22.58 9.01 1.88
CA ALA A 18 -22.82 8.76 0.47
C ALA A 18 -23.00 7.25 0.28
N ALA A 19 -24.08 6.84 -0.39
CA ALA A 19 -24.32 5.43 -0.66
C ALA A 19 -23.18 4.87 -1.53
N ASP A 20 -22.67 3.69 -1.17
CA ASP A 20 -21.65 2.98 -1.94
C ASP A 20 -22.16 2.78 -3.37
N THR A 21 -21.40 3.27 -4.36
CA THR A 21 -21.77 3.19 -5.77
C THR A 21 -21.00 2.06 -6.45
N VAL A 22 -21.70 1.01 -6.86
CA VAL A 22 -21.11 -0.11 -7.60
C VAL A 22 -20.56 0.40 -8.93
N ALA A 23 -19.25 0.21 -9.14
CA ALA A 23 -18.61 0.55 -10.41
C ALA A 23 -18.65 -0.64 -11.38
N PHE A 24 -18.34 -1.87 -10.88
CA PHE A 24 -18.30 -3.07 -11.70
C PHE A 24 -18.66 -4.32 -10.91
N LYS A 25 -19.25 -5.29 -11.62
CA LYS A 25 -19.42 -6.68 -11.20
C LYS A 25 -18.97 -7.59 -12.33
N PHE A 26 -17.93 -8.35 -12.13
CA PHE A 26 -17.34 -9.26 -13.11
C PHE A 26 -17.56 -10.71 -12.69
N ASP A 27 -18.02 -11.52 -13.63
CA ASP A 27 -18.17 -12.96 -13.52
C ASP A 27 -17.15 -13.65 -14.41
N PHE A 28 -16.28 -14.45 -13.84
CA PHE A 28 -15.09 -14.99 -14.48
C PHE A 28 -15.28 -16.44 -14.87
N GLY A 29 -15.42 -16.70 -16.17
CA GLY A 29 -15.49 -18.05 -16.69
C GLY A 29 -16.45 -18.17 -17.88
N PRO A 30 -16.49 -19.38 -18.52
CA PRO A 30 -17.30 -19.61 -19.71
C PRO A 30 -18.74 -20.06 -19.43
N GLY A 31 -19.13 -20.23 -18.16
CA GLY A 31 -20.45 -20.73 -17.78
C GLY A 31 -21.57 -19.69 -17.86
N ALA A 32 -22.64 -19.93 -17.08
CA ALA A 32 -23.78 -19.03 -17.02
C ALA A 32 -23.46 -17.78 -16.23
N VAL A 33 -23.74 -16.62 -16.80
CA VAL A 33 -23.42 -15.33 -16.19
C VAL A 33 -24.44 -14.98 -15.09
N ALA A 34 -23.96 -14.59 -13.94
CA ALA A 34 -24.81 -14.13 -12.83
C ALA A 34 -25.57 -12.84 -13.20
N PRO A 35 -26.84 -12.68 -12.81
CA PRO A 35 -27.60 -11.47 -13.11
C PRO A 35 -26.92 -10.20 -12.63
N GLY A 36 -26.74 -9.24 -13.53
CA GLY A 36 -26.11 -7.95 -13.24
C GLY A 36 -24.57 -7.96 -13.27
N TYR A 37 -23.96 -9.07 -13.66
CA TYR A 37 -22.53 -9.18 -13.84
C TYR A 37 -22.14 -9.11 -15.33
N VAL A 38 -20.93 -8.74 -15.58
CA VAL A 38 -20.28 -8.73 -16.89
C VAL A 38 -19.37 -9.95 -16.98
N GLN A 39 -19.56 -10.77 -18.02
CA GLN A 39 -18.73 -11.96 -18.24
C GLN A 39 -17.31 -11.59 -18.62
N VAL A 40 -16.33 -12.27 -18.01
CA VAL A 40 -14.91 -12.16 -18.33
C VAL A 40 -14.39 -13.52 -18.79
N LEU A 41 -14.11 -13.63 -20.08
CA LEU A 41 -13.57 -14.83 -20.71
C LEU A 41 -12.04 -14.77 -20.80
N PRO A 42 -11.35 -15.91 -21.00
CA PRO A 42 -9.87 -15.92 -21.19
C PRO A 42 -9.38 -14.97 -22.27
N ALA A 43 -10.17 -14.73 -23.30
CA ALA A 43 -9.86 -13.82 -24.41
C ALA A 43 -10.16 -12.34 -24.12
N THR A 44 -10.69 -11.99 -22.93
CA THR A 44 -11.02 -10.62 -22.56
C THR A 44 -9.75 -9.86 -22.18
N VAL A 45 -9.04 -9.37 -23.19
CA VAL A 45 -7.80 -8.59 -23.01
C VAL A 45 -8.15 -7.13 -22.79
N TYR A 46 -7.45 -6.48 -21.83
CA TYR A 46 -7.66 -5.07 -21.53
C TYR A 46 -7.43 -4.20 -22.77
N SER A 47 -8.37 -3.32 -23.01
CA SER A 47 -8.23 -2.21 -23.97
C SER A 47 -8.88 -0.95 -23.40
N SER A 48 -8.42 0.21 -23.85
CA SER A 48 -9.01 1.49 -23.43
C SER A 48 -10.47 1.65 -23.86
N ALA A 49 -10.88 0.98 -24.94
CA ALA A 49 -12.26 0.99 -25.42
C ALA A 49 -13.18 0.12 -24.56
N LEU A 50 -12.68 -1.05 -24.12
CA LEU A 50 -13.44 -1.96 -23.25
C LEU A 50 -13.45 -1.46 -21.79
N GLY A 51 -12.34 -0.92 -21.33
CA GLY A 51 -12.15 -0.39 -19.98
C GLY A 51 -11.87 -1.45 -18.92
N TYR A 52 -11.83 -2.74 -19.25
CA TYR A 52 -11.46 -3.83 -18.34
C TYR A 52 -10.86 -5.02 -19.11
N GLY A 53 -10.24 -5.95 -18.40
CA GLY A 53 -9.71 -7.18 -18.98
C GLY A 53 -8.37 -7.59 -18.41
N PHE A 54 -7.89 -8.75 -18.85
CA PHE A 54 -6.54 -9.23 -18.52
C PHE A 54 -5.49 -8.36 -19.21
N GLU A 55 -4.44 -8.01 -18.48
CA GLU A 55 -3.30 -7.32 -19.10
C GLU A 55 -2.64 -8.24 -20.15
N PRO A 56 -2.09 -7.66 -21.24
CA PRO A 56 -1.49 -8.44 -22.32
C PRO A 56 -0.43 -9.42 -21.82
N GLY A 57 -0.53 -10.68 -22.23
CA GLY A 57 0.36 -11.77 -21.86
C GLY A 57 -0.11 -12.64 -20.72
N ALA A 58 -1.26 -12.36 -20.13
CA ALA A 58 -1.89 -13.29 -19.20
C ALA A 58 -2.10 -14.66 -19.87
N THR A 59 -1.66 -15.71 -19.17
CA THR A 59 -1.91 -17.11 -19.56
C THR A 59 -2.96 -17.66 -18.62
N VAL A 60 -4.21 -17.60 -19.06
CA VAL A 60 -5.37 -18.00 -18.25
C VAL A 60 -6.28 -18.97 -19.01
N THR A 61 -6.97 -19.82 -18.26
CA THR A 61 -7.93 -20.81 -18.81
C THR A 61 -9.26 -20.65 -18.11
N GLY A 62 -10.35 -20.73 -18.87
CA GLY A 62 -11.71 -20.78 -18.33
C GLY A 62 -12.12 -22.21 -18.03
N VAL A 63 -12.73 -22.43 -16.88
CA VAL A 63 -13.26 -23.73 -16.46
C VAL A 63 -14.72 -23.56 -16.06
N ASP A 64 -15.57 -24.43 -16.57
CA ASP A 64 -16.99 -24.55 -16.17
C ASP A 64 -17.19 -25.89 -15.45
N ARG A 65 -17.60 -25.83 -14.20
CA ARG A 65 -17.97 -27.00 -13.38
C ARG A 65 -19.47 -27.22 -13.37
N GLY A 66 -20.23 -26.29 -13.95
CA GLY A 66 -21.68 -26.30 -13.86
C GLY A 66 -22.20 -26.03 -12.45
N GLY A 67 -23.49 -26.24 -12.21
CA GLY A 67 -24.11 -26.06 -10.90
C GLY A 67 -25.20 -24.98 -10.92
N HIS A 68 -25.76 -24.72 -9.74
CA HIS A 68 -26.87 -23.77 -9.59
C HIS A 68 -26.41 -22.35 -9.20
N ASP A 69 -25.20 -22.19 -8.73
CA ASP A 69 -24.61 -20.89 -8.36
C ASP A 69 -23.73 -20.40 -9.50
N PRO A 70 -24.19 -19.43 -10.30
CA PRO A 70 -23.43 -18.96 -11.44
C PRO A 70 -22.10 -18.29 -11.06
N LEU A 71 -21.96 -17.73 -9.84
CA LEU A 71 -20.72 -17.13 -9.40
C LEU A 71 -19.68 -18.12 -8.85
N ARG A 72 -20.03 -19.40 -8.73
CA ARG A 72 -19.13 -20.47 -8.23
C ARG A 72 -19.11 -21.68 -9.13
N GLY A 73 -19.93 -21.66 -10.17
CA GLY A 73 -20.03 -22.73 -11.16
C GLY A 73 -18.89 -22.73 -12.16
N ASP A 74 -18.28 -21.58 -12.37
CA ASP A 74 -17.17 -21.41 -13.30
C ASP A 74 -16.14 -20.40 -12.78
N PHE A 75 -14.99 -20.32 -13.42
CA PHE A 75 -13.89 -19.45 -13.01
C PHE A 75 -12.81 -19.34 -14.09
N ILE A 76 -11.95 -18.37 -13.95
CA ILE A 76 -10.67 -18.27 -14.66
C ILE A 76 -9.56 -18.80 -13.75
N THR A 77 -8.68 -19.62 -14.30
CA THR A 77 -7.56 -20.23 -13.57
C THR A 77 -6.24 -20.07 -14.28
N SER A 78 -5.15 -20.03 -13.50
CA SER A 78 -3.78 -20.06 -13.98
C SER A 78 -2.85 -20.67 -12.91
N ASP A 79 -1.80 -21.35 -13.37
CA ASP A 79 -0.64 -21.78 -12.58
C ASP A 79 0.50 -20.73 -12.57
N ARG A 80 0.26 -19.57 -13.19
CA ARG A 80 1.18 -18.45 -13.29
C ARG A 80 0.51 -17.17 -12.81
N PRO A 81 1.28 -16.17 -12.34
CA PRO A 81 0.73 -14.87 -12.05
C PRO A 81 0.11 -14.23 -13.29
N PHE A 82 -1.02 -13.56 -13.10
CA PHE A 82 -1.68 -12.77 -14.13
C PHE A 82 -2.26 -11.49 -13.56
N PHE A 83 -2.49 -10.50 -14.42
CA PHE A 83 -3.04 -9.21 -14.04
C PHE A 83 -4.39 -8.99 -14.70
N PHE A 84 -5.29 -8.38 -13.95
CA PHE A 84 -6.60 -7.92 -14.43
C PHE A 84 -6.76 -6.44 -14.07
N SER A 85 -7.13 -5.62 -15.04
CA SER A 85 -7.35 -4.18 -14.85
C SER A 85 -8.78 -3.78 -15.15
N ALA A 86 -9.30 -2.81 -14.39
CA ALA A 86 -10.58 -2.18 -14.64
C ALA A 86 -10.46 -0.66 -14.47
N ARG A 87 -10.87 0.11 -15.48
CA ARG A 87 -10.89 1.56 -15.43
C ARG A 87 -12.03 2.02 -14.55
N VAL A 88 -11.74 2.84 -13.55
CA VAL A 88 -12.74 3.41 -12.64
C VAL A 88 -13.15 4.82 -13.08
N PRO A 89 -14.39 5.28 -12.75
CA PRO A 89 -14.92 6.53 -13.26
C PRO A 89 -14.26 7.78 -12.68
N ALA A 90 -13.60 7.66 -11.53
CA ALA A 90 -12.90 8.76 -10.85
C ALA A 90 -11.86 8.22 -9.89
N GLU A 91 -10.85 9.03 -9.56
CA GLU A 91 -9.93 8.70 -8.48
C GLU A 91 -10.64 8.59 -7.11
N GLY A 92 -10.04 7.87 -6.17
CA GLY A 92 -10.55 7.68 -4.82
C GLY A 92 -10.42 6.25 -4.31
N ASN A 93 -11.23 5.92 -3.32
CA ASN A 93 -11.18 4.64 -2.64
C ASN A 93 -12.25 3.68 -3.19
N TYR A 94 -11.83 2.47 -3.49
CA TYR A 94 -12.70 1.41 -4.00
C TYR A 94 -12.58 0.15 -3.17
N ARG A 95 -13.72 -0.36 -2.70
CA ARG A 95 -13.78 -1.71 -2.14
C ARG A 95 -13.76 -2.70 -3.30
N VAL A 96 -12.77 -3.56 -3.29
CA VAL A 96 -12.66 -4.70 -4.20
C VAL A 96 -12.99 -5.95 -3.41
N THR A 97 -13.96 -6.72 -3.88
CA THR A 97 -14.34 -8.01 -3.31
C THR A 97 -14.10 -9.09 -4.34
N VAL A 98 -13.28 -10.07 -3.99
CA VAL A 98 -12.88 -11.17 -4.87
C VAL A 98 -13.41 -12.49 -4.31
N THR A 99 -14.08 -13.27 -5.15
CA THR A 99 -14.48 -14.64 -4.86
C THR A 99 -13.50 -15.60 -5.52
N LEU A 100 -12.89 -16.49 -4.71
CA LEU A 100 -11.89 -17.48 -5.10
C LEU A 100 -12.36 -18.88 -4.77
N GLY A 101 -11.97 -19.87 -5.55
CA GLY A 101 -12.21 -21.27 -5.26
C GLY A 101 -12.50 -22.12 -6.48
N ASP A 102 -12.58 -23.43 -6.26
CA ASP A 102 -12.95 -24.43 -7.26
C ASP A 102 -13.77 -25.55 -6.58
N ALA A 103 -14.91 -25.92 -7.13
CA ALA A 103 -15.75 -26.99 -6.60
C ALA A 103 -15.02 -28.36 -6.57
N ALA A 104 -14.01 -28.58 -7.40
CA ALA A 104 -13.33 -29.87 -7.57
C ALA A 104 -11.84 -29.85 -7.29
N GLY A 105 -11.26 -28.69 -6.99
CA GLY A 105 -9.80 -28.57 -6.86
C GLY A 105 -9.37 -27.60 -5.75
N GLU A 106 -8.15 -27.84 -5.24
CA GLU A 106 -7.48 -26.96 -4.30
C GLU A 106 -6.93 -25.71 -5.01
N THR A 107 -6.99 -24.56 -4.36
CA THR A 107 -6.42 -23.32 -4.88
C THR A 107 -5.66 -22.54 -3.82
N THR A 108 -4.67 -21.78 -4.24
CA THR A 108 -3.98 -20.79 -3.39
C THR A 108 -3.75 -19.53 -4.20
N THR A 109 -4.11 -18.37 -3.65
CA THR A 109 -3.98 -17.10 -4.36
C THR A 109 -3.49 -16.01 -3.43
N THR A 110 -2.40 -15.36 -3.80
CA THR A 110 -1.98 -14.07 -3.23
C THR A 110 -2.49 -12.97 -4.15
N ILE A 111 -3.11 -11.93 -3.57
CA ILE A 111 -3.62 -10.78 -4.33
C ILE A 111 -2.79 -9.56 -3.99
N LYS A 112 -2.26 -8.91 -5.02
CA LYS A 112 -1.63 -7.61 -4.92
C LYS A 112 -2.36 -6.62 -5.82
N ALA A 113 -2.30 -5.33 -5.47
CA ALA A 113 -2.94 -4.28 -6.27
C ALA A 113 -1.92 -3.23 -6.70
N GLU A 114 -2.18 -2.57 -7.82
CA GLU A 114 -1.37 -1.49 -8.36
C GLU A 114 0.10 -1.92 -8.54
N LEU A 115 1.04 -1.20 -7.93
CA LEU A 115 2.44 -1.58 -7.90
C LEU A 115 2.71 -2.53 -6.73
N ARG A 116 2.18 -3.75 -6.79
CA ARG A 116 2.51 -4.85 -5.87
C ARG A 116 2.11 -4.61 -4.40
N ARG A 117 1.16 -3.70 -4.09
CA ARG A 117 0.63 -3.57 -2.72
C ARG A 117 -0.02 -4.87 -2.29
N LEU A 118 0.41 -5.43 -1.16
CA LEU A 118 -0.08 -6.72 -0.67
C LEU A 118 -1.47 -6.57 -0.07
N MET A 119 -2.50 -7.10 -0.73
CA MET A 119 -3.89 -7.00 -0.29
C MET A 119 -4.37 -8.23 0.47
N ALA A 120 -4.05 -9.41 -0.04
CA ALA A 120 -4.36 -10.68 0.62
C ALA A 120 -3.27 -11.70 0.30
N GLU A 121 -2.81 -12.43 1.31
CA GLU A 121 -1.75 -13.41 1.14
C GLU A 121 -2.27 -14.82 1.27
N LYS A 122 -1.85 -15.68 0.34
CA LYS A 122 -2.03 -17.14 0.36
C LYS A 122 -3.44 -17.59 0.76
N VAL A 123 -4.47 -16.96 0.16
CA VAL A 123 -5.85 -17.38 0.35
C VAL A 123 -6.00 -18.79 -0.19
N HIS A 124 -6.10 -19.76 0.72
CA HIS A 124 -6.22 -21.17 0.40
C HIS A 124 -7.68 -21.61 0.43
N THR A 125 -8.06 -22.45 -0.54
CA THR A 125 -9.38 -23.12 -0.56
C THR A 125 -9.21 -24.60 -0.92
N ALA A 126 -9.79 -25.49 -0.11
CA ALA A 126 -9.90 -26.90 -0.44
C ALA A 126 -10.98 -27.15 -1.51
N PRO A 127 -11.02 -28.31 -2.16
CA PRO A 127 -12.07 -28.66 -3.12
C PRO A 127 -13.46 -28.44 -2.55
N GLY A 128 -14.33 -27.73 -3.27
CA GLY A 128 -15.68 -27.38 -2.85
C GLY A 128 -15.79 -26.21 -1.87
N GLN A 129 -14.65 -25.65 -1.44
CA GLN A 129 -14.61 -24.44 -0.61
C GLN A 129 -14.37 -23.20 -1.48
N PHE A 130 -15.00 -22.10 -1.05
CA PHE A 130 -14.84 -20.79 -1.67
C PHE A 130 -14.50 -19.77 -0.60
N ALA A 131 -13.60 -18.85 -0.93
CA ALA A 131 -13.23 -17.73 -0.09
C ALA A 131 -13.68 -16.42 -0.76
N THR A 132 -14.21 -15.51 0.06
CA THR A 132 -14.48 -14.13 -0.37
C THR A 132 -13.58 -13.20 0.43
N VAL A 133 -12.73 -12.46 -0.24
CA VAL A 133 -11.81 -11.49 0.38
C VAL A 133 -12.16 -10.08 -0.09
N SER A 134 -12.11 -9.12 0.84
CA SER A 134 -12.39 -7.73 0.54
C SER A 134 -11.26 -6.84 1.07
N PHE A 135 -10.89 -5.85 0.28
CA PHE A 135 -9.87 -4.84 0.62
C PHE A 135 -10.18 -3.52 -0.07
N ILE A 136 -9.49 -2.46 0.34
CA ILE A 136 -9.65 -1.13 -0.30
C ILE A 136 -8.44 -0.84 -1.17
N VAL A 137 -8.69 -0.47 -2.43
CA VAL A 137 -7.67 0.06 -3.34
C VAL A 137 -7.91 1.56 -3.49
N ASN A 138 -6.86 2.35 -3.27
CA ASN A 138 -6.87 3.78 -3.60
C ASN A 138 -6.25 3.97 -4.98
N THR A 139 -7.00 4.62 -5.87
CA THR A 139 -6.55 5.05 -7.19
C THR A 139 -6.36 6.55 -7.21
N ARG A 140 -5.37 7.03 -7.95
CA ARG A 140 -5.08 8.46 -8.11
C ARG A 140 -4.45 8.76 -9.46
N THR A 141 -4.66 9.98 -9.91
CA THR A 141 -3.98 10.56 -11.06
C THR A 141 -3.00 11.65 -10.60
N PRO A 142 -2.06 12.09 -11.42
CA PRO A 142 -1.17 13.20 -11.04
C PRO A 142 -1.89 14.55 -10.93
N GLN A 143 -3.13 14.66 -11.37
CA GLN A 143 -3.90 15.91 -11.35
C GLN A 143 -4.22 16.34 -9.91
N ILE A 144 -4.05 17.64 -9.63
CA ILE A 144 -4.36 18.27 -8.35
C ILE A 144 -5.59 19.17 -8.57
N ALA A 145 -6.70 18.82 -7.94
CA ALA A 145 -7.88 19.66 -7.89
C ALA A 145 -7.70 20.78 -6.86
N PRO A 146 -8.33 21.95 -7.05
CA PRO A 146 -8.26 23.02 -6.06
C PRO A 146 -9.01 22.62 -4.78
N ALA A 147 -8.40 22.86 -3.61
CA ALA A 147 -8.99 22.57 -2.32
C ALA A 147 -8.39 23.48 -1.23
N GLY A 148 -9.19 24.34 -0.61
CA GLY A 148 -8.71 25.29 0.38
C GLY A 148 -7.65 26.24 -0.20
N ASP A 149 -6.42 26.15 0.33
CA ASP A 149 -5.25 26.90 -0.13
C ASP A 149 -4.45 26.19 -1.23
N ILE A 150 -4.91 25.02 -1.68
CA ILE A 150 -4.25 24.24 -2.75
C ILE A 150 -4.76 24.70 -4.12
N GLU A 151 -3.82 25.11 -4.96
CA GLU A 151 -4.11 25.51 -6.34
C GLU A 151 -4.13 24.31 -7.29
N THR A 152 -4.93 24.42 -8.36
CA THR A 152 -4.97 23.47 -9.47
C THR A 152 -3.56 23.25 -10.05
N GLY A 153 -3.29 22.02 -10.48
CA GLY A 153 -2.04 21.66 -11.12
C GLY A 153 -1.83 20.15 -11.19
N GLU A 154 -0.58 19.73 -11.15
CA GLU A 154 -0.23 18.32 -11.17
C GLU A 154 1.01 18.02 -10.34
N VAL A 155 1.13 16.77 -9.92
CA VAL A 155 2.36 16.23 -9.32
C VAL A 155 3.44 16.19 -10.40
N LYS A 156 4.62 16.72 -10.09
CA LYS A 156 5.78 16.65 -10.98
C LYS A 156 6.41 15.27 -10.92
N LEU A 157 5.84 14.32 -11.66
CA LEU A 157 6.33 12.94 -11.72
C LEU A 157 7.76 12.89 -12.26
N LYS A 158 8.55 11.95 -11.77
CA LYS A 158 9.88 11.64 -12.28
C LYS A 158 9.76 10.87 -13.59
N ALA A 159 10.18 11.47 -14.71
CA ALA A 159 10.19 10.80 -16.00
C ALA A 159 11.58 10.17 -16.29
N PRO A 160 11.64 8.98 -16.88
CA PRO A 160 10.53 8.10 -17.29
C PRO A 160 10.00 7.20 -16.17
N ARG A 161 10.59 7.26 -14.99
CA ARG A 161 10.31 6.32 -13.88
C ARG A 161 8.82 6.30 -13.52
N GLU A 162 8.30 7.34 -12.88
CA GLU A 162 6.91 7.35 -12.43
C GLU A 162 5.91 7.50 -13.59
N SER A 163 6.27 8.33 -14.60
CA SER A 163 5.35 8.58 -15.72
C SER A 163 5.18 7.37 -16.64
N ILE A 164 6.12 6.41 -16.60
CA ILE A 164 6.14 5.25 -17.49
C ILE A 164 6.27 3.95 -16.71
N GLN A 165 7.34 3.78 -15.90
CA GLN A 165 7.64 2.50 -15.24
C GLN A 165 6.67 2.18 -14.09
N GLU A 166 6.20 3.20 -13.42
CA GLU A 166 5.32 3.13 -12.26
C GLU A 166 3.93 3.73 -12.57
N GLY A 167 3.56 3.75 -13.85
CA GLY A 167 2.33 4.40 -14.34
C GLY A 167 1.05 3.84 -13.73
N TRP A 168 1.03 2.58 -13.29
CA TRP A 168 -0.13 2.01 -12.59
C TRP A 168 -0.41 2.67 -11.23
N ALA A 169 0.57 3.33 -10.62
CA ALA A 169 0.34 4.09 -9.39
C ALA A 169 -0.33 5.46 -9.64
N TRP A 170 -0.41 5.90 -10.90
CA TRP A 170 -0.85 7.23 -11.29
C TRP A 170 -1.83 7.21 -12.46
N ASP A 171 -2.75 6.25 -12.48
CA ASP A 171 -3.75 6.15 -13.54
C ASP A 171 -5.19 6.01 -13.00
N ASP A 172 -6.15 5.89 -13.91
CA ASP A 172 -7.58 5.77 -13.62
C ASP A 172 -8.05 4.29 -13.56
N ARG A 173 -7.13 3.35 -13.28
CA ARG A 173 -7.44 1.92 -13.25
C ARG A 173 -7.18 1.32 -11.88
N ILE A 174 -7.90 0.27 -11.56
CA ILE A 174 -7.53 -0.70 -10.55
C ILE A 174 -6.89 -1.87 -11.27
N THR A 175 -5.62 -2.14 -10.98
CA THR A 175 -4.88 -3.29 -11.49
C THR A 175 -4.64 -4.29 -10.36
N LEU A 176 -5.07 -5.53 -10.56
CA LEU A 176 -4.93 -6.63 -9.60
C LEU A 176 -3.99 -7.70 -10.15
N GLU A 177 -3.02 -8.13 -9.35
CA GLU A 177 -2.22 -9.31 -9.57
C GLU A 177 -2.82 -10.49 -8.80
N PHE A 178 -3.06 -11.60 -9.49
CA PHE A 178 -3.41 -12.89 -8.91
C PHE A 178 -2.22 -13.83 -9.05
N ASN A 179 -1.63 -14.23 -7.92
CA ASN A 179 -0.39 -14.98 -7.90
C ASN A 179 -0.58 -16.31 -7.15
N PRO A 180 -0.46 -17.45 -7.85
CA PRO A 180 -0.67 -18.77 -7.24
C PRO A 180 0.47 -19.22 -6.34
N GLY A 181 1.61 -18.52 -6.32
CA GLY A 181 2.82 -18.96 -5.64
C GLY A 181 3.61 -20.00 -6.43
N ALA A 182 4.39 -20.81 -5.70
CA ALA A 182 5.19 -21.87 -6.32
C ALA A 182 4.30 -23.06 -6.75
N ALA A 183 4.75 -23.80 -7.77
CA ALA A 183 4.08 -25.03 -8.19
C ALA A 183 4.02 -26.06 -7.03
N PRO A 184 2.88 -26.79 -6.89
CA PRO A 184 1.74 -26.91 -7.81
C PRO A 184 0.60 -25.88 -7.58
N GLY A 185 0.92 -24.67 -7.07
CA GLY A 185 -0.06 -23.63 -6.79
C GLY A 185 -0.90 -23.24 -8.02
N ARG A 186 -2.17 -22.89 -7.78
CA ARG A 186 -3.13 -22.50 -8.80
C ARG A 186 -4.07 -21.44 -8.23
N SER A 187 -4.23 -20.35 -8.97
CA SER A 187 -5.28 -19.35 -8.68
C SER A 187 -6.57 -19.69 -9.42
N CYS A 188 -7.72 -19.54 -8.77
CA CYS A 188 -9.04 -19.63 -9.39
C CYS A 188 -9.86 -18.43 -8.97
N VAL A 189 -10.17 -17.56 -9.92
CA VAL A 189 -10.97 -16.34 -9.71
C VAL A 189 -12.35 -16.56 -10.31
N CYS A 190 -13.38 -16.50 -9.45
CA CYS A 190 -14.78 -16.69 -9.83
C CYS A 190 -15.46 -15.34 -10.10
N ALA A 191 -15.29 -14.36 -9.22
CA ALA A 191 -15.93 -13.06 -9.36
C ALA A 191 -15.10 -11.93 -8.77
N ILE A 192 -15.28 -10.72 -9.32
CA ILE A 192 -14.76 -9.47 -8.75
C ILE A 192 -15.87 -8.42 -8.72
N GLU A 193 -16.09 -7.83 -7.56
CA GLU A 193 -16.94 -6.64 -7.42
C GLU A 193 -16.09 -5.44 -7.03
N ILE A 194 -16.33 -4.30 -7.68
CA ILE A 194 -15.64 -3.03 -7.42
C ILE A 194 -16.70 -1.98 -7.06
N THR A 195 -16.59 -1.40 -5.89
CA THR A 195 -17.56 -0.43 -5.37
C THR A 195 -16.82 0.79 -4.85
N LYS A 196 -17.16 1.99 -5.33
CA LYS A 196 -16.62 3.23 -4.78
C LYS A 196 -17.14 3.42 -3.36
N VAL A 197 -16.23 3.71 -2.42
CA VAL A 197 -16.56 3.83 -1.00
C VAL A 197 -16.00 5.11 -0.40
N ASP A 198 -16.69 5.62 0.60
CA ASP A 198 -16.22 6.74 1.41
C ASP A 198 -15.74 6.23 2.77
N VAL A 199 -14.45 5.90 2.83
CA VAL A 199 -13.76 5.45 4.05
C VAL A 199 -12.62 6.41 4.39
N PRO A 200 -12.17 6.46 5.66
CA PRO A 200 -10.96 7.20 6.03
C PRO A 200 -9.76 6.75 5.20
N THR A 201 -8.89 7.69 4.89
CA THR A 201 -7.68 7.42 4.11
C THR A 201 -6.43 7.64 4.96
N VAL A 202 -5.52 6.67 4.93
CA VAL A 202 -4.16 6.80 5.44
C VAL A 202 -3.25 7.05 4.24
N PHE A 203 -2.80 8.28 4.11
CA PHE A 203 -1.79 8.64 3.12
C PHE A 203 -0.41 8.27 3.65
N LEU A 204 0.43 7.69 2.81
CA LEU A 204 1.84 7.48 3.09
C LEU A 204 2.66 8.43 2.22
N LEU A 205 3.65 9.07 2.81
CA LEU A 205 4.57 9.95 2.12
C LEU A 205 5.99 9.64 2.58
N GLY A 206 6.89 9.39 1.65
CA GLY A 206 8.24 8.99 2.00
C GLY A 206 9.12 8.69 0.79
N ASP A 207 10.28 8.13 1.07
CA ASP A 207 11.28 7.77 0.08
C ASP A 207 11.14 6.31 -0.42
N SER A 208 12.22 5.75 -0.97
CA SER A 208 12.27 4.37 -1.50
C SER A 208 11.95 3.27 -0.49
N THR A 209 12.01 3.58 0.79
CA THR A 209 11.71 2.63 1.87
C THR A 209 10.22 2.62 2.25
N VAL A 210 9.44 3.55 1.68
CA VAL A 210 8.00 3.71 1.87
C VAL A 210 7.21 3.46 0.59
N CYS A 211 7.72 3.92 -0.56
CA CYS A 211 6.99 3.92 -1.83
C CYS A 211 6.70 2.51 -2.35
N ASP A 212 5.71 2.41 -3.24
CA ASP A 212 5.45 1.18 -3.98
C ASP A 212 6.59 0.90 -4.95
N GLN A 213 7.38 -0.13 -4.68
CA GLN A 213 8.48 -0.57 -5.54
C GLN A 213 7.94 -1.36 -6.72
N SER A 214 8.29 -0.96 -7.94
CA SER A 214 7.75 -1.56 -9.16
C SER A 214 8.34 -2.95 -9.48
N ARG A 215 9.46 -3.33 -8.85
CA ARG A 215 10.23 -4.53 -9.24
C ARG A 215 10.76 -5.31 -8.06
N GLU A 216 10.72 -6.63 -8.20
CA GLU A 216 11.56 -7.52 -7.41
C GLU A 216 13.06 -7.27 -7.71
N PRO A 217 13.96 -7.43 -6.73
CA PRO A 217 13.69 -7.87 -5.37
C PRO A 217 13.39 -6.74 -4.37
N TYR A 218 13.14 -5.53 -4.85
CA TYR A 218 12.87 -4.37 -4.00
C TYR A 218 11.43 -4.37 -3.48
N ALA A 219 11.27 -4.07 -2.20
CA ALA A 219 9.98 -3.83 -1.56
C ALA A 219 10.11 -2.75 -0.48
N SER A 220 8.99 -2.25 0.03
CA SER A 220 8.95 -1.26 1.10
C SER A 220 7.89 -1.62 2.13
N TRP A 221 8.02 -1.08 3.36
CA TRP A 221 7.02 -1.29 4.38
C TRP A 221 5.65 -0.69 4.00
N GLY A 222 5.63 0.43 3.26
CA GLY A 222 4.37 1.05 2.82
C GLY A 222 3.61 0.17 1.84
N GLN A 223 4.31 -0.61 1.01
CA GLN A 223 3.75 -1.55 0.07
C GLN A 223 3.14 -2.79 0.76
N MET A 224 3.71 -3.21 1.89
CA MET A 224 3.23 -4.35 2.68
C MET A 224 2.17 -3.95 3.70
N LEU A 225 2.08 -2.67 4.06
CA LEU A 225 1.21 -2.18 5.13
C LEU A 225 -0.28 -2.47 4.87
N THR A 226 -0.70 -2.47 3.61
CA THR A 226 -2.10 -2.71 3.21
C THR A 226 -2.63 -4.06 3.69
N ARG A 227 -1.77 -5.10 3.80
CA ARG A 227 -2.14 -6.44 4.29
C ARG A 227 -2.71 -6.42 5.72
N PHE A 228 -2.29 -5.46 6.52
CA PHE A 228 -2.60 -5.41 7.94
C PHE A 228 -3.89 -4.63 8.29
N PHE A 229 -4.67 -4.22 7.28
CA PHE A 229 -5.88 -3.44 7.51
C PHE A 229 -7.13 -4.08 6.93
N LYS A 230 -8.22 -4.00 7.72
CA LYS A 230 -9.58 -4.37 7.29
C LYS A 230 -10.10 -3.39 6.24
N PRO A 231 -11.12 -3.75 5.44
CA PRO A 231 -11.70 -2.88 4.40
C PRO A 231 -12.54 -1.72 4.97
N GLY A 232 -12.14 -1.19 6.12
CA GLY A 232 -12.70 0.01 6.76
C GLY A 232 -11.82 1.25 6.63
N VAL A 233 -10.64 1.12 6.02
CA VAL A 233 -9.69 2.20 5.78
C VAL A 233 -8.94 1.96 4.48
N ALA A 234 -8.61 3.03 3.76
CA ALA A 234 -7.77 2.98 2.57
C ALA A 234 -6.32 3.34 2.90
N ILE A 235 -5.35 2.67 2.30
CA ILE A 235 -3.94 3.05 2.33
C ILE A 235 -3.55 3.61 0.95
N ALA A 236 -3.18 4.89 0.89
CA ALA A 236 -2.81 5.61 -0.31
C ALA A 236 -1.32 5.97 -0.27
N ASN A 237 -0.47 5.22 -0.95
CA ASN A 237 0.97 5.41 -0.90
C ASN A 237 1.44 6.42 -1.96
N HIS A 238 1.80 7.63 -1.52
CA HIS A 238 2.33 8.72 -2.33
C HIS A 238 3.86 8.86 -2.26
N GLY A 239 4.52 7.92 -1.59
CA GLY A 239 5.99 7.87 -1.52
C GLY A 239 6.64 7.68 -2.89
N GLU A 240 7.90 8.11 -3.00
CA GLU A 240 8.68 7.93 -4.22
C GLU A 240 10.18 7.80 -3.92
N SER A 241 10.83 6.91 -4.63
CA SER A 241 12.25 6.63 -4.44
C SER A 241 13.15 7.86 -4.68
N GLY A 242 14.13 8.01 -3.80
CA GLY A 242 15.11 9.09 -3.90
C GLY A 242 14.61 10.45 -3.44
N GLU A 243 13.41 10.56 -2.86
CA GLU A 243 12.86 11.83 -2.38
C GLU A 243 13.26 12.18 -0.95
N THR A 244 13.19 13.45 -0.67
CA THR A 244 13.35 14.12 0.62
C THR A 244 12.04 14.83 0.99
N TYR A 245 11.91 15.33 2.23
CA TYR A 245 10.80 16.23 2.57
C TYR A 245 10.72 17.43 1.62
N ARG A 246 11.87 18.00 1.25
CA ARG A 246 11.95 19.13 0.30
C ARG A 246 11.42 18.76 -1.09
N ASP A 247 11.78 17.55 -1.57
CA ASP A 247 11.33 17.10 -2.88
C ASP A 247 9.81 16.91 -2.91
N SER A 248 9.22 16.39 -1.85
CA SER A 248 7.76 16.21 -1.76
C SER A 248 6.99 17.54 -1.89
N LEU A 249 7.53 18.63 -1.32
CA LEU A 249 7.01 19.98 -1.49
C LEU A 249 7.22 20.48 -2.93
N GLY A 250 8.47 20.42 -3.41
CA GLY A 250 8.84 20.91 -4.74
C GLY A 250 8.15 20.20 -5.90
N ARG A 251 7.78 18.91 -5.70
CA ARG A 251 7.03 18.07 -6.65
C ARG A 251 5.52 18.11 -6.45
N ARG A 252 5.03 18.87 -5.47
CA ARG A 252 3.63 19.01 -5.15
C ARG A 252 2.94 17.71 -4.71
N ARG A 253 3.68 16.77 -4.09
CA ARG A 253 3.09 15.53 -3.58
C ARG A 253 2.22 15.79 -2.35
N LEU A 254 2.68 16.69 -1.47
CA LEU A 254 1.87 17.13 -0.33
C LEU A 254 0.60 17.82 -0.82
N ASP A 255 0.68 18.72 -1.81
CA ASP A 255 -0.51 19.38 -2.39
C ASP A 255 -1.52 18.36 -2.91
N LYS A 256 -1.06 17.32 -3.62
CA LYS A 256 -1.93 16.24 -4.10
C LYS A 256 -2.66 15.53 -2.96
N ILE A 257 -1.96 15.20 -1.88
CA ILE A 257 -2.58 14.60 -0.69
C ILE A 257 -3.61 15.55 -0.10
N LEU A 258 -3.24 16.80 0.13
CA LEU A 258 -4.11 17.81 0.75
C LEU A 258 -5.35 18.12 -0.10
N SER A 259 -5.23 18.06 -1.44
CA SER A 259 -6.35 18.31 -2.35
C SER A 259 -7.48 17.27 -2.27
N VAL A 260 -7.21 16.10 -1.72
CA VAL A 260 -8.18 14.99 -1.56
C VAL A 260 -8.39 14.58 -0.10
N MET A 261 -7.61 15.15 0.82
CA MET A 261 -7.68 14.85 2.26
C MET A 261 -9.00 15.33 2.87
N LYS A 262 -9.61 14.48 3.68
CA LYS A 262 -10.79 14.80 4.47
C LYS A 262 -10.42 14.97 5.95
N PRO A 263 -11.18 15.74 6.73
CA PRO A 263 -10.98 15.79 8.17
C PRO A 263 -11.02 14.40 8.79
N GLY A 264 -10.00 14.10 9.60
CA GLY A 264 -9.80 12.79 10.22
C GLY A 264 -8.95 11.79 9.44
N ASP A 265 -8.64 12.06 8.15
CA ASP A 265 -7.65 11.29 7.41
C ASP A 265 -6.26 11.42 8.06
N THR A 266 -5.41 10.42 7.85
CA THR A 266 -4.09 10.38 8.47
C THR A 266 -3.00 10.51 7.39
N LEU A 267 -1.95 11.30 7.65
CA LEU A 267 -0.72 11.30 6.85
C LEU A 267 0.43 10.73 7.67
N ILE A 268 0.95 9.58 7.28
CA ILE A 268 2.16 8.97 7.86
C ILE A 268 3.36 9.31 6.97
N MET A 269 4.39 9.94 7.55
CA MET A 269 5.53 10.48 6.81
C MET A 269 6.84 9.87 7.31
N GLN A 270 7.66 9.36 6.38
CA GLN A 270 9.01 8.91 6.68
C GLN A 270 9.99 9.29 5.57
N PHE A 271 10.97 10.11 5.92
CA PHE A 271 12.12 10.47 5.09
C PHE A 271 13.40 10.44 5.95
N GLY A 272 14.56 10.72 5.36
CA GLY A 272 15.83 10.78 6.06
C GLY A 272 16.98 10.19 5.25
N HIS A 273 16.80 9.05 4.58
CA HIS A 273 17.84 8.38 3.81
C HIS A 273 18.44 9.25 2.70
N ASN A 274 17.61 10.08 2.07
CA ASN A 274 18.05 11.00 1.02
C ASN A 274 18.32 12.40 1.55
N ASP A 275 17.62 12.85 2.58
CA ASP A 275 17.87 14.13 3.27
C ASP A 275 19.30 14.19 3.80
N GLN A 276 19.87 13.05 4.22
CA GLN A 276 21.24 12.93 4.67
C GLN A 276 22.24 13.42 3.60
N LYS A 277 21.94 13.26 2.31
CA LYS A 277 22.79 13.72 1.20
C LYS A 277 22.92 15.24 1.15
N GLN A 278 21.98 15.98 1.76
CA GLN A 278 22.00 17.44 1.82
C GLN A 278 23.15 17.97 2.69
N ILE A 279 23.63 17.19 3.66
CA ILE A 279 24.79 17.56 4.50
C ILE A 279 26.04 17.71 3.60
N ALA A 280 26.35 16.71 2.80
CA ALA A 280 27.50 16.73 1.91
C ALA A 280 27.39 17.80 0.83
N ALA A 281 26.17 18.13 0.40
CA ALA A 281 25.89 19.20 -0.55
C ALA A 281 25.88 20.60 0.09
N GLY A 282 25.96 20.71 1.43
CA GLY A 282 25.88 21.99 2.14
C GLY A 282 24.52 22.68 2.05
N THR A 283 23.45 21.93 1.73
CA THR A 283 22.11 22.49 1.46
C THR A 283 21.09 22.19 2.56
N GLY A 284 21.47 21.46 3.62
CA GLY A 284 20.59 21.14 4.73
C GLY A 284 21.23 20.26 5.78
N GLY A 285 20.45 19.98 6.84
CA GLY A 285 20.86 19.12 7.95
C GLY A 285 19.68 18.71 8.83
N PRO A 286 19.88 17.70 9.70
CA PRO A 286 18.80 17.08 10.47
C PRO A 286 18.09 18.06 11.40
N PHE A 287 18.83 18.88 12.15
CA PHE A 287 18.29 19.79 13.16
C PHE A 287 17.89 21.18 12.61
N THR A 288 18.07 21.42 11.33
CA THR A 288 17.76 22.67 10.66
C THR A 288 16.66 22.47 9.60
N THR A 289 17.04 22.25 8.34
CA THR A 289 16.10 22.14 7.21
C THR A 289 15.14 20.96 7.34
N TYR A 290 15.62 19.81 7.73
CA TYR A 290 14.79 18.61 7.89
C TYR A 290 13.65 18.83 8.93
N LYS A 291 13.97 19.39 10.12
CA LYS A 291 12.94 19.74 11.12
C LYS A 291 11.97 20.81 10.61
N ALA A 292 12.47 21.81 9.88
CA ALA A 292 11.63 22.87 9.32
C ALA A 292 10.67 22.33 8.26
N GLU A 293 11.14 21.41 7.42
CA GLU A 293 10.34 20.75 6.38
C GLU A 293 9.30 19.80 6.99
N ILE A 294 9.63 19.04 8.05
CA ILE A 294 8.65 18.29 8.85
C ILE A 294 7.54 19.22 9.37
N LYS A 295 7.92 20.36 9.95
CA LYS A 295 6.95 21.32 10.47
C LYS A 295 6.01 21.81 9.39
N GLN A 296 6.49 22.11 8.19
CA GLN A 296 5.66 22.55 7.06
C GLN A 296 4.59 21.50 6.71
N HIS A 297 4.97 20.21 6.68
CA HIS A 297 4.04 19.11 6.42
C HIS A 297 2.99 18.98 7.53
N VAL A 298 3.43 18.96 8.79
CA VAL A 298 2.54 18.82 9.94
C VAL A 298 1.52 19.97 9.99
N ASP A 299 1.98 21.21 9.81
CA ASP A 299 1.11 22.39 9.83
C ASP A 299 0.09 22.34 8.67
N ALA A 300 0.52 21.94 7.48
CA ALA A 300 -0.35 21.84 6.31
C ALA A 300 -1.43 20.75 6.50
N VAL A 301 -1.07 19.58 6.99
CA VAL A 301 -2.01 18.48 7.29
C VAL A 301 -3.06 18.92 8.31
N ARG A 302 -2.63 19.59 9.38
CA ARG A 302 -3.55 20.08 10.41
C ARG A 302 -4.51 21.15 9.90
N ARG A 303 -4.05 22.05 9.02
CA ARG A 303 -4.95 23.04 8.41
C ARG A 303 -6.07 22.40 7.58
N HIS A 304 -5.83 21.22 7.02
CA HIS A 304 -6.84 20.44 6.28
C HIS A 304 -7.62 19.44 7.16
N GLY A 305 -7.45 19.52 8.49
CA GLY A 305 -8.16 18.66 9.44
C GLY A 305 -7.62 17.22 9.53
N GLY A 306 -6.48 16.94 8.91
CA GLY A 306 -5.83 15.63 8.95
C GLY A 306 -4.99 15.40 10.21
N ILE A 307 -4.62 14.15 10.43
CA ILE A 307 -3.81 13.68 11.55
C ILE A 307 -2.39 13.38 11.03
N PRO A 308 -1.38 14.22 11.34
CA PRO A 308 -0.01 13.95 10.95
C PRO A 308 0.64 12.92 11.89
N VAL A 309 1.43 12.00 11.32
CA VAL A 309 2.25 11.03 12.04
C VAL A 309 3.66 11.04 11.48
N ILE A 310 4.65 11.22 12.32
CA ILE A 310 6.06 11.22 11.94
C ILE A 310 6.64 9.83 12.24
N VAL A 311 7.33 9.26 11.26
CA VAL A 311 8.08 8.00 11.41
C VAL A 311 9.56 8.31 11.24
N SER A 312 10.40 7.85 12.18
CA SER A 312 11.86 7.99 12.03
C SER A 312 12.38 7.06 10.91
N PRO A 313 13.44 7.47 10.16
CA PRO A 313 14.04 6.60 9.16
C PRO A 313 14.62 5.34 9.83
N MET A 314 14.29 4.14 9.28
CA MET A 314 14.92 2.90 9.76
C MET A 314 16.42 2.91 9.49
N GLU A 315 17.19 2.12 10.24
CA GLU A 315 18.63 1.99 10.06
C GLU A 315 19.00 1.31 8.73
N ARG A 316 20.24 1.49 8.30
CA ARG A 316 20.84 0.68 7.25
C ARG A 316 21.40 -0.61 7.80
N ARG A 317 21.55 -1.62 6.95
CA ARG A 317 22.22 -2.88 7.29
C ARG A 317 23.74 -2.70 7.28
N GLU A 318 24.23 -1.94 8.24
CA GLU A 318 25.66 -1.76 8.50
C GLU A 318 25.99 -2.25 9.90
N PHE A 319 26.74 -3.34 9.99
CA PHE A 319 27.17 -3.92 11.25
C PHE A 319 28.58 -3.44 11.60
N ASP A 320 28.84 -3.33 12.91
CA ASP A 320 30.16 -3.19 13.45
C ASP A 320 30.83 -4.57 13.68
N GLU A 321 32.05 -4.57 14.18
CA GLU A 321 32.82 -5.79 14.48
C GLU A 321 32.20 -6.69 15.56
N ASN A 322 31.30 -6.15 16.38
CA ASN A 322 30.59 -6.87 17.43
C ASN A 322 29.20 -7.37 16.97
N GLY A 323 28.85 -7.22 15.70
CA GLY A 323 27.56 -7.61 15.17
C GLY A 323 26.41 -6.70 15.59
N ARG A 324 26.68 -5.42 15.91
CA ARG A 324 25.68 -4.40 16.23
C ARG A 324 25.50 -3.45 15.07
N ILE A 325 24.27 -2.98 14.87
CA ILE A 325 23.95 -2.01 13.83
C ILE A 325 24.59 -0.65 14.14
N LYS A 326 25.33 -0.13 13.17
CA LYS A 326 25.89 1.23 13.22
C LYS A 326 24.79 2.27 13.06
N PRO A 327 24.74 3.30 13.92
CA PRO A 327 23.66 4.30 13.92
C PRO A 327 23.84 5.33 12.78
N THR A 328 23.71 4.92 11.54
CA THR A 328 23.98 5.75 10.35
C THR A 328 22.97 6.87 10.13
N LEU A 329 21.79 6.78 10.74
CA LEU A 329 20.68 7.73 10.65
C LEU A 329 20.24 8.31 12.00
N ALA A 330 21.04 8.13 13.05
CA ALA A 330 20.69 8.53 14.42
C ALA A 330 20.30 10.01 14.53
N ASP A 331 21.04 10.93 13.88
CA ASP A 331 20.74 12.36 13.91
C ASP A 331 19.39 12.70 13.26
N TYR A 332 19.03 12.01 12.17
CA TYR A 332 17.74 12.19 11.51
C TYR A 332 16.59 11.59 12.31
N ALA A 333 16.82 10.44 12.95
CA ALA A 333 15.85 9.85 13.88
C ALA A 333 15.61 10.74 15.11
N GLU A 334 16.67 11.30 15.69
CA GLU A 334 16.56 12.23 16.80
C GLU A 334 15.89 13.55 16.38
N ALA A 335 16.22 14.10 15.22
CA ALA A 335 15.57 15.29 14.69
C ALA A 335 14.06 15.07 14.47
N ALA A 336 13.66 13.90 13.92
CA ALA A 336 12.26 13.50 13.77
C ALA A 336 11.55 13.41 15.13
N ARG A 337 12.21 12.80 16.14
CA ARG A 337 11.67 12.68 17.50
C ARG A 337 11.50 14.05 18.16
N GLN A 338 12.49 14.96 18.01
CA GLN A 338 12.39 16.33 18.51
C GLN A 338 11.24 17.08 17.83
N ALA A 339 11.14 17.01 16.51
CA ALA A 339 10.06 17.64 15.76
C ALA A 339 8.69 17.14 16.25
N ALA A 340 8.53 15.83 16.43
CA ALA A 340 7.28 15.25 16.94
C ALA A 340 6.90 15.79 18.32
N ARG A 341 7.86 15.89 19.26
CA ARG A 341 7.64 16.47 20.59
C ARG A 341 7.29 17.96 20.53
N GLU A 342 8.06 18.75 19.77
CA GLU A 342 7.84 20.19 19.62
C GLU A 342 6.48 20.50 18.98
N LEU A 343 6.08 19.68 18.03
CA LEU A 343 4.81 19.82 17.29
C LEU A 343 3.64 19.07 17.97
N GLN A 344 3.89 18.35 19.05
CA GLN A 344 2.88 17.54 19.75
C GLN A 344 2.11 16.63 18.78
N THR A 345 2.84 15.86 17.97
CA THR A 345 2.27 14.91 17.01
C THR A 345 2.71 13.47 17.32
N ALA A 346 1.95 12.50 16.82
CA ALA A 346 2.28 11.10 16.96
C ALA A 346 3.65 10.78 16.33
N PHE A 347 4.41 9.89 16.97
CA PHE A 347 5.74 9.48 16.53
C PHE A 347 5.88 7.97 16.58
N ILE A 348 6.33 7.39 15.49
CA ILE A 348 6.69 5.97 15.38
C ILE A 348 8.20 5.87 15.22
N ASP A 349 8.87 5.28 16.21
CA ASP A 349 10.33 5.18 16.22
C ASP A 349 10.82 3.94 15.44
N LEU A 350 10.64 3.96 14.13
CA LEU A 350 11.05 2.85 13.27
C LEU A 350 12.59 2.66 13.27
N ASN A 351 13.36 3.72 13.55
CA ASN A 351 14.81 3.63 13.75
C ASN A 351 15.14 2.69 14.90
N ALA A 352 14.51 2.92 16.06
CA ALA A 352 14.71 2.09 17.25
C ALA A 352 14.19 0.67 17.06
N MET A 353 13.12 0.45 16.29
CA MET A 353 12.56 -0.88 16.03
C MET A 353 13.35 -1.68 14.99
N SER A 354 13.89 -1.03 13.96
CA SER A 354 14.64 -1.71 12.90
C SER A 354 15.99 -2.28 13.38
N ARG A 355 16.62 -1.62 14.36
CA ARG A 355 17.91 -2.06 14.89
C ARG A 355 17.84 -3.45 15.52
N PRO A 356 16.99 -3.73 16.52
CA PRO A 356 16.87 -5.05 17.09
C PRO A 356 16.39 -6.09 16.09
N PHE A 357 15.57 -5.72 15.12
CA PHE A 357 15.18 -6.62 14.03
C PHE A 357 16.40 -7.11 13.23
N TYR A 358 17.27 -6.20 12.79
CA TYR A 358 18.46 -6.59 12.02
C TYR A 358 19.48 -7.32 12.89
N GLU A 359 19.66 -6.92 14.15
CA GLU A 359 20.57 -7.55 15.10
C GLU A 359 20.10 -8.97 15.47
N ALA A 360 18.80 -9.22 15.58
CA ALA A 360 18.24 -10.55 15.82
C ALA A 360 18.56 -11.53 14.67
N LEU A 361 18.55 -11.04 13.43
CA LEU A 361 18.97 -11.81 12.26
C LEU A 361 20.51 -11.95 12.19
N GLY A 362 21.24 -10.99 12.74
CA GLY A 362 22.70 -10.93 12.64
C GLY A 362 23.24 -10.62 11.24
N PRO A 363 24.56 -10.47 11.08
CA PRO A 363 25.17 -10.00 9.82
C PRO A 363 24.86 -10.88 8.60
N GLU A 364 24.73 -12.19 8.78
CA GLU A 364 24.53 -13.11 7.65
C GLU A 364 23.05 -13.27 7.29
N GLN A 365 22.18 -13.59 8.24
CA GLN A 365 20.77 -13.81 7.92
C GLN A 365 20.05 -12.51 7.55
N SER A 366 20.47 -11.36 8.08
CA SER A 366 19.89 -10.06 7.69
C SER A 366 20.01 -9.78 6.19
N LYS A 367 20.96 -10.39 5.48
CA LYS A 367 21.05 -10.30 4.02
C LYS A 367 19.76 -10.77 3.32
N LEU A 368 19.00 -11.65 3.98
CA LEU A 368 17.73 -12.22 3.48
C LEU A 368 16.53 -11.28 3.72
N ALA A 369 16.73 -10.17 4.42
CA ALA A 369 15.73 -9.12 4.59
C ALA A 369 15.98 -7.91 3.67
N PHE A 370 17.05 -7.94 2.88
CA PHE A 370 17.43 -6.84 2.01
C PHE A 370 17.48 -7.27 0.55
N ALA A 371 17.22 -6.32 -0.34
CA ALA A 371 17.19 -6.56 -1.76
C ALA A 371 18.53 -7.11 -2.28
N ARG A 372 18.47 -8.16 -3.07
CA ARG A 372 19.62 -8.83 -3.69
C ARG A 372 19.49 -8.76 -5.21
N PRO A 373 19.86 -7.63 -5.82
CA PRO A 373 19.69 -7.42 -7.25
C PRO A 373 20.62 -8.28 -8.12
N ALA A 374 21.65 -8.90 -7.52
CA ALA A 374 22.53 -9.89 -8.16
C ALA A 374 22.98 -10.92 -7.09
N PRO A 375 23.44 -12.12 -7.49
CA PRO A 375 23.81 -13.19 -6.55
C PRO A 375 24.86 -12.80 -5.50
N ASP A 376 25.78 -11.92 -5.86
CA ASP A 376 26.89 -11.42 -5.04
C ASP A 376 26.66 -10.03 -4.47
N LYS A 377 25.49 -9.42 -4.71
CA LYS A 377 25.17 -8.06 -4.32
C LYS A 377 23.98 -8.00 -3.37
N VAL A 378 24.22 -7.46 -2.18
CA VAL A 378 23.18 -7.15 -1.19
C VAL A 378 23.08 -5.63 -1.04
N ASP A 379 21.87 -5.10 -1.12
CA ASP A 379 21.60 -3.70 -0.78
C ASP A 379 21.64 -3.53 0.74
N ASN A 380 22.14 -2.41 1.22
CA ASN A 380 22.20 -2.13 2.66
C ASN A 380 21.13 -1.13 3.12
N THR A 381 20.29 -0.66 2.22
CA THR A 381 19.24 0.34 2.49
C THR A 381 17.86 -0.19 2.15
N HIS A 382 17.72 -0.86 1.00
CA HIS A 382 16.43 -1.28 0.48
C HIS A 382 16.14 -2.74 0.83
N HIS A 383 14.91 -3.01 1.23
CA HIS A 383 14.45 -4.30 1.66
C HIS A 383 13.91 -5.14 0.49
N ASP A 384 13.87 -6.45 0.69
CA ASP A 384 13.05 -7.36 -0.08
C ASP A 384 11.66 -7.54 0.57
N ASN A 385 10.85 -8.45 0.05
CA ASN A 385 9.50 -8.68 0.55
C ASN A 385 9.46 -9.05 2.04
N TYR A 386 10.40 -9.86 2.52
CA TYR A 386 10.47 -10.25 3.93
C TYR A 386 10.81 -9.07 4.82
N GLY A 387 11.90 -8.36 4.53
CA GLY A 387 12.31 -7.22 5.34
C GLY A 387 11.27 -6.09 5.35
N ALA A 388 10.63 -5.84 4.21
CA ALA A 388 9.54 -4.87 4.09
C ALA A 388 8.31 -5.28 4.90
N TYR A 389 7.97 -6.57 4.93
CA TYR A 389 6.84 -7.11 5.69
C TYR A 389 7.07 -6.97 7.20
N GLU A 390 8.26 -7.33 7.69
CA GLU A 390 8.62 -7.18 9.10
C GLU A 390 8.62 -5.71 9.57
N LEU A 391 9.13 -4.80 8.72
CA LEU A 391 9.08 -3.36 9.02
C LEU A 391 7.65 -2.81 8.99
N ALA A 392 6.78 -3.32 8.11
CA ALA A 392 5.37 -2.96 8.13
C ALA A 392 4.71 -3.37 9.46
N LYS A 393 5.06 -4.54 10.02
CA LYS A 393 4.60 -4.94 11.36
C LYS A 393 5.10 -4.01 12.46
N CYS A 394 6.35 -3.53 12.37
CA CYS A 394 6.85 -2.47 13.29
C CYS A 394 5.98 -1.21 13.21
N VAL A 395 5.63 -0.77 12.00
CA VAL A 395 4.76 0.41 11.82
C VAL A 395 3.38 0.18 12.40
N VAL A 396 2.80 -1.02 12.24
CA VAL A 396 1.51 -1.39 12.84
C VAL A 396 1.57 -1.35 14.36
N GLU A 397 2.64 -1.85 14.99
CA GLU A 397 2.82 -1.72 16.44
C GLU A 397 2.91 -0.24 16.85
N GLY A 398 3.67 0.58 16.14
CA GLY A 398 3.74 2.01 16.40
C GLY A 398 2.37 2.72 16.28
N ILE A 399 1.51 2.28 15.35
CA ILE A 399 0.12 2.74 15.23
C ILE A 399 -0.70 2.38 16.49
N LYS A 400 -0.54 1.16 17.01
CA LYS A 400 -1.21 0.69 18.24
C LYS A 400 -0.71 1.45 19.47
N GLU A 401 0.60 1.59 19.63
CA GLU A 401 1.23 2.30 20.74
C GLU A 401 0.81 3.77 20.82
N ASN A 402 0.72 4.45 19.69
CA ASN A 402 0.24 5.83 19.58
C ASN A 402 -1.30 5.94 19.70
N LYS A 403 -2.02 4.82 19.80
CA LYS A 403 -3.50 4.79 19.88
C LYS A 403 -4.18 5.59 18.78
N LEU A 404 -3.62 5.51 17.57
CA LEU A 404 -4.19 6.21 16.42
C LEU A 404 -5.59 5.66 16.09
N PRO A 405 -6.53 6.48 15.60
CA PRO A 405 -7.90 6.01 15.28
C PRO A 405 -7.91 4.80 14.34
N LEU A 406 -6.96 4.74 13.40
CA LEU A 406 -6.83 3.65 12.45
C LEU A 406 -6.44 2.29 13.10
N ALA A 407 -6.00 2.27 14.35
CA ALA A 407 -5.70 1.02 15.06
C ALA A 407 -6.92 0.08 15.17
N SER A 408 -8.13 0.62 15.18
CA SER A 408 -9.37 -0.17 15.17
C SER A 408 -9.62 -0.93 13.85
N CYS A 409 -8.93 -0.51 12.78
CA CYS A 409 -9.02 -1.14 11.46
C CYS A 409 -7.94 -2.20 11.22
N ILE A 410 -7.05 -2.46 12.17
CA ILE A 410 -6.04 -3.53 12.05
C ILE A 410 -6.76 -4.88 11.98
N VAL A 411 -6.25 -5.80 11.15
CA VAL A 411 -6.79 -7.16 11.00
C VAL A 411 -6.69 -7.93 12.30
N ASP A 412 -7.66 -8.81 12.55
CA ASP A 412 -7.75 -9.54 13.82
C ASP A 412 -6.63 -10.59 14.01
N ASP A 413 -6.05 -11.06 12.91
CA ASP A 413 -4.97 -12.04 12.89
C ASP A 413 -3.56 -11.43 13.11
N PHE A 414 -3.44 -10.11 13.22
CA PHE A 414 -2.14 -9.46 13.44
C PHE A 414 -1.53 -9.81 14.81
N GLY A 415 -2.33 -9.86 15.88
CA GLY A 415 -1.85 -10.10 17.24
C GLY A 415 -0.92 -8.99 17.74
N SER A 416 0.36 -9.32 17.95
CA SER A 416 1.44 -8.40 18.33
C SER A 416 2.74 -8.79 17.61
N PHE A 417 3.63 -7.84 17.47
CA PHE A 417 4.95 -8.04 16.87
C PHE A 417 6.06 -7.47 17.74
N ASP A 418 7.11 -8.27 17.94
CA ASP A 418 8.33 -7.85 18.64
C ASP A 418 9.53 -7.97 17.68
N PRO A 419 10.17 -6.86 17.30
CA PRO A 419 11.28 -6.88 16.36
C PRO A 419 12.53 -7.63 16.86
N VAL A 420 12.62 -7.93 18.18
CA VAL A 420 13.67 -8.81 18.72
C VAL A 420 13.43 -10.27 18.38
N HIS A 421 12.19 -10.62 18.04
CA HIS A 421 11.77 -11.98 17.66
C HIS A 421 11.04 -11.94 16.30
N PRO A 422 11.75 -11.60 15.20
CA PRO A 422 11.14 -11.56 13.88
C PRO A 422 10.67 -12.95 13.44
N ASP A 423 9.74 -12.99 12.50
CA ASP A 423 9.31 -14.26 11.92
C ASP A 423 10.51 -14.98 11.29
N PRO A 424 10.61 -16.32 11.40
CA PRO A 424 11.71 -17.04 10.78
C PRO A 424 11.74 -16.85 9.27
N VAL A 425 12.84 -16.35 8.72
CA VAL A 425 12.99 -16.08 7.27
C VAL A 425 12.61 -17.29 6.41
N GLY A 426 12.97 -18.51 6.85
CA GLY A 426 12.67 -19.75 6.11
C GLY A 426 11.19 -20.15 6.11
N GLN A 427 10.35 -19.47 6.87
CA GLN A 427 8.89 -19.66 6.89
C GLN A 427 8.14 -18.59 6.12
N PHE A 428 8.82 -17.49 5.79
CA PHE A 428 8.23 -16.44 4.98
C PHE A 428 8.14 -16.87 3.52
N ASP A 429 6.94 -16.96 3.02
CA ASP A 429 6.64 -17.44 1.68
C ASP A 429 5.60 -16.51 1.02
N LEU A 430 6.06 -15.36 0.58
CA LEU A 430 5.29 -14.44 -0.24
C LEU A 430 5.75 -14.58 -1.70
N PRO A 431 4.86 -14.95 -2.64
CA PRO A 431 5.27 -15.15 -4.02
C PRO A 431 5.74 -13.82 -4.64
N ALA A 432 6.90 -13.88 -5.31
CA ALA A 432 7.44 -12.77 -6.05
C ALA A 432 6.49 -12.38 -7.20
N SER A 433 6.31 -11.09 -7.40
CA SER A 433 5.57 -10.60 -8.56
C SER A 433 6.40 -10.83 -9.83
N PRO A 434 5.76 -11.22 -10.95
CA PRO A 434 6.50 -11.35 -12.20
C PRO A 434 7.06 -9.98 -12.59
N PHE A 435 8.29 -9.97 -13.10
CA PHE A 435 8.69 -8.87 -13.94
C PHE A 435 7.65 -8.78 -15.05
N SER A 436 6.96 -7.67 -15.15
CA SER A 436 6.14 -7.40 -16.32
C SER A 436 7.08 -7.20 -17.51
N THR A 437 7.52 -8.32 -18.10
CA THR A 437 8.32 -8.31 -19.33
C THR A 437 7.50 -7.88 -20.53
N ILE A 438 6.17 -7.90 -20.43
CA ILE A 438 5.26 -7.55 -21.53
C ILE A 438 4.92 -6.08 -21.54
N ARG A 439 4.80 -5.49 -20.41
CA ARG A 439 4.97 -4.09 -20.08
C ARG A 439 5.69 -4.11 -18.76
N PRO A 440 6.98 -3.91 -18.77
CA PRO A 440 7.58 -3.35 -17.59
C PRO A 440 6.68 -2.15 -17.25
N PRO A 441 6.26 -1.94 -15.98
CA PRO A 441 5.50 -0.75 -15.65
C PRO A 441 6.16 0.36 -16.44
N ARG A 442 5.54 0.68 -17.54
CA ARG A 442 6.00 1.42 -18.70
C ARG A 442 7.43 1.93 -18.55
N GLY A 443 8.38 1.39 -19.27
CA GLY A 443 9.65 2.05 -19.48
C GLY A 443 10.86 1.40 -18.84
N ASN A 444 10.93 0.13 -18.97
CA ASN A 444 12.24 -0.53 -19.05
C ASN A 444 12.54 -0.85 -20.49
#